data_5ddbb3be451a697eed39e858165015d2
#
_entry.id   5ddbb3be451a697eed39e858165015d2
#
_cell.length_a   1.000
_cell.length_b   1.000
_cell.length_c   1.000
_cell.angle_alpha   90.00
_cell.angle_beta   90.00
_cell.angle_gamma   90.00
#
_symmetry.space_group_name_H-M   'P 1'
#
loop_
_entity.id
_entity.type
_entity.pdbx_description
1 polymer ?
#
loop_
_entity_poly.entity_id
_entity_poly.type
_entity_poly.pdbx_seq_one_letter_code
_entity_poly.pdbx_strand_id
1 'polypeptide(L)'
;MALLQISEPGQAPDPHQRRIAVGIDLGTTHSLVACMRHGVAECLPDADGHVILPSAVRYLENDGRQIGRAALASQAQDPQNTLVSVKRFMGRGVADIANRDKLPYEFIDKPGMLAIQTRAGEKSPVEVSAEILATLRFRAEDTFSDDLYGAVITVPAYFDDAQRQATKDAAQLAGINVLRLINEPTAAAIAYGLDQASEGVYAVYDLGGGTFDISVLRLTRGVFEVLATGGDSALGGDDYDRALVDWVQAQTDCKLNTPADKSNVLVAARACKEALSGAETATFEVVLSGGAVRHTVTRAEFEAATAALTQRTLSAVRKVLRDAKLSKADIQGVVMVGGSTRMPQVQHDVADLLGCAPLNNLNPDEVVALGASIQANQLAGNNPDGELLL
;
A
#
# COMPACT_ATOMS: atom_id res chain seq x y z
N MET A 1 -47.33 -17.36 -1.96
CA MET A 1 -47.85 -16.19 -1.24
C MET A 1 -46.66 -15.38 -0.78
N ALA A 2 -46.34 -14.30 -1.46
CA ALA A 2 -45.24 -13.41 -1.04
C ALA A 2 -45.76 -12.55 0.11
N LEU A 3 -45.16 -12.67 1.29
CA LEU A 3 -45.40 -11.75 2.39
C LEU A 3 -44.73 -10.41 2.04
N LEU A 4 -45.53 -9.42 1.71
CA LEU A 4 -45.07 -8.03 1.64
C LEU A 4 -44.79 -7.58 3.08
N GLN A 5 -43.52 -7.48 3.44
CA GLN A 5 -43.09 -6.77 4.64
C GLN A 5 -43.22 -5.27 4.37
N ILE A 6 -44.17 -4.64 5.05
CA ILE A 6 -44.33 -3.20 5.06
C ILE A 6 -43.42 -2.69 6.18
N SER A 7 -42.31 -2.09 5.83
CA SER A 7 -41.47 -1.32 6.77
C SER A 7 -42.06 0.09 6.90
N GLU A 8 -42.20 0.57 8.12
CA GLU A 8 -42.62 1.96 8.38
C GLU A 8 -41.48 2.94 8.00
N PRO A 9 -41.82 4.15 7.53
CA PRO A 9 -40.80 5.15 7.21
C PRO A 9 -39.95 5.47 8.43
N GLY A 10 -38.63 5.18 8.33
CA GLY A 10 -37.64 5.42 9.41
C GLY A 10 -37.22 4.18 10.20
N GLN A 11 -37.82 3.02 9.93
CA GLN A 11 -37.34 1.74 10.46
C GLN A 11 -36.43 1.02 9.46
N ALA A 12 -35.56 0.13 9.96
CA ALA A 12 -34.46 -0.50 9.30
C ALA A 12 -34.60 -0.72 7.78
N PRO A 13 -33.54 -0.49 7.01
CA PRO A 13 -33.54 -0.71 5.56
C PRO A 13 -34.01 -2.13 5.25
N ASP A 14 -34.64 -2.28 4.08
CA ASP A 14 -35.07 -3.56 3.54
C ASP A 14 -34.02 -4.65 3.81
N PRO A 15 -34.34 -5.72 4.56
CA PRO A 15 -33.38 -6.75 4.91
C PRO A 15 -32.77 -7.46 3.71
N HIS A 16 -33.23 -7.21 2.50
CA HIS A 16 -32.72 -7.74 1.26
C HIS A 16 -31.87 -6.75 0.46
N GLN A 17 -31.75 -5.50 0.88
CA GLN A 17 -30.91 -4.51 0.20
C GLN A 17 -29.49 -4.52 0.79
N ARG A 18 -28.61 -5.27 0.13
CA ARG A 18 -27.18 -5.29 0.49
C ARG A 18 -26.58 -3.90 0.27
N ARG A 19 -26.00 -3.32 1.31
CA ARG A 19 -25.27 -2.07 1.23
C ARG A 19 -23.89 -2.32 0.66
N ILE A 20 -23.52 -1.60 -0.40
CA ILE A 20 -22.20 -1.73 -1.00
C ILE A 20 -21.19 -0.95 -0.15
N ALA A 21 -20.44 -1.66 0.65
CA ALA A 21 -19.36 -1.11 1.45
C ALA A 21 -18.03 -1.72 1.02
N VAL A 22 -17.02 -0.88 0.88
CA VAL A 22 -15.70 -1.29 0.39
C VAL A 22 -14.60 -0.97 1.40
N GLY A 23 -13.51 -1.71 1.30
CA GLY A 23 -12.25 -1.38 1.92
C GLY A 23 -11.31 -0.74 0.91
N ILE A 24 -10.66 0.34 1.29
CA ILE A 24 -9.69 1.04 0.45
C ILE A 24 -8.34 1.09 1.16
N ASP A 25 -7.33 0.58 0.49
CA ASP A 25 -5.93 0.80 0.82
C ASP A 25 -5.41 1.97 -0.02
N LEU A 26 -5.30 3.15 0.61
CA LEU A 26 -4.67 4.32 0.00
C LEU A 26 -3.18 4.29 0.30
N GLY A 27 -2.42 3.55 -0.49
CA GLY A 27 -0.98 3.37 -0.31
C GLY A 27 -0.14 4.51 -0.87
N THR A 28 1.12 4.59 -0.45
CA THR A 28 2.07 5.59 -0.97
C THR A 28 2.34 5.40 -2.46
N THR A 29 2.52 4.16 -2.89
CA THR A 29 2.82 3.80 -4.28
C THR A 29 1.69 3.06 -4.97
N HIS A 30 0.93 2.27 -4.25
CA HIS A 30 -0.17 1.45 -4.77
C HIS A 30 -1.44 1.66 -3.95
N SER A 31 -2.56 1.76 -4.62
CA SER A 31 -3.87 1.85 -3.99
C SER A 31 -4.81 0.78 -4.54
N LEU A 32 -5.68 0.27 -3.69
CA LEU A 32 -6.59 -0.83 -4.02
C LEU A 32 -7.96 -0.60 -3.38
N VAL A 33 -8.98 -1.14 -4.00
CA VAL A 33 -10.33 -1.24 -3.44
C VAL A 33 -10.76 -2.69 -3.42
N ALA A 34 -11.33 -3.12 -2.30
CA ALA A 34 -11.82 -4.48 -2.10
C ALA A 34 -13.24 -4.48 -1.53
N CYS A 35 -13.95 -5.56 -1.75
CA CYS A 35 -15.27 -5.77 -1.15
C CYS A 35 -15.51 -7.25 -0.84
N MET A 36 -16.52 -7.50 -0.02
CA MET A 36 -17.01 -8.86 0.23
C MET A 36 -17.98 -9.27 -0.87
N ARG A 37 -17.64 -10.34 -1.61
CA ARG A 37 -18.53 -10.96 -2.61
C ARG A 37 -18.67 -12.45 -2.31
N HIS A 38 -19.91 -12.92 -2.24
CA HIS A 38 -20.19 -14.34 -1.97
C HIS A 38 -19.46 -14.91 -0.73
N GLY A 39 -19.33 -14.09 0.32
CA GLY A 39 -18.65 -14.48 1.55
C GLY A 39 -17.11 -14.43 1.51
N VAL A 40 -16.53 -13.94 0.42
CA VAL A 40 -15.07 -13.83 0.25
C VAL A 40 -14.68 -12.37 -0.02
N ALA A 41 -13.62 -11.91 0.65
CA ALA A 41 -13.01 -10.61 0.37
C ALA A 41 -12.19 -10.69 -0.91
N GLU A 42 -12.41 -9.78 -1.84
CA GLU A 42 -11.67 -9.71 -3.10
C GLU A 42 -11.40 -8.26 -3.52
N CYS A 43 -10.22 -8.03 -4.11
CA CYS A 43 -9.90 -6.75 -4.73
C CYS A 43 -10.59 -6.61 -6.08
N LEU A 44 -11.08 -5.41 -6.37
CA LEU A 44 -11.80 -5.11 -7.60
C LEU A 44 -10.83 -4.67 -8.70
N PRO A 45 -10.88 -5.34 -9.88
CA PRO A 45 -10.06 -4.97 -11.02
C PRO A 45 -10.63 -3.76 -11.76
N ASP A 46 -9.75 -3.08 -12.52
CA ASP A 46 -10.16 -2.14 -13.56
C ASP A 46 -10.63 -2.90 -14.85
N ALA A 47 -10.93 -2.15 -15.89
CA ALA A 47 -11.38 -2.71 -17.18
C ALA A 47 -10.33 -3.62 -17.85
N ASP A 48 -9.04 -3.44 -17.53
CA ASP A 48 -7.94 -4.24 -18.05
C ASP A 48 -7.57 -5.43 -17.15
N GLY A 49 -8.30 -5.61 -16.05
CA GLY A 49 -8.09 -6.70 -15.09
C GLY A 49 -7.05 -6.41 -14.01
N HIS A 50 -6.55 -5.17 -13.90
CA HIS A 50 -5.59 -4.80 -12.88
C HIS A 50 -6.27 -4.38 -11.57
N VAL A 51 -5.93 -5.01 -10.45
CA VAL A 51 -6.45 -4.64 -9.13
C VAL A 51 -5.67 -3.49 -8.51
N ILE A 52 -4.35 -3.40 -8.77
CA ILE A 52 -3.49 -2.34 -8.28
C ILE A 52 -3.68 -1.08 -9.13
N LEU A 53 -4.01 0.03 -8.47
CA LEU A 53 -3.97 1.37 -9.03
C LEU A 53 -2.71 2.07 -8.53
N PRO A 54 -1.74 2.39 -9.38
CA PRO A 54 -0.62 3.22 -8.99
C PRO A 54 -1.09 4.55 -8.40
N SER A 55 -0.53 4.94 -7.26
CA SER A 55 -0.86 6.20 -6.57
C SER A 55 -0.18 7.39 -7.25
N ALA A 56 -0.56 7.65 -8.49
CA ALA A 56 0.00 8.67 -9.35
C ALA A 56 -1.11 9.46 -10.04
N VAL A 57 -0.96 10.79 -10.08
CA VAL A 57 -1.87 11.70 -10.77
C VAL A 57 -1.05 12.66 -11.62
N ARG A 58 -1.33 12.72 -12.91
CA ARG A 58 -0.75 13.70 -13.82
C ARG A 58 -1.78 14.71 -14.25
N TYR A 59 -1.46 15.98 -14.02
CA TYR A 59 -2.29 17.11 -14.46
C TYR A 59 -1.90 17.55 -15.87
N LEU A 60 -2.90 17.66 -16.71
CA LEU A 60 -2.79 18.09 -18.12
C LEU A 60 -3.32 19.52 -18.27
N GLU A 61 -3.20 20.06 -19.48
CA GLU A 61 -3.87 21.31 -19.84
C GLU A 61 -5.40 21.14 -19.88
N ASN A 62 -6.15 22.25 -19.76
CA ASN A 62 -7.62 22.27 -19.83
C ASN A 62 -8.31 21.33 -18.79
N ASP A 63 -7.81 21.35 -17.55
CA ASP A 63 -8.33 20.55 -16.43
C ASP A 63 -8.32 19.03 -16.66
N GLY A 64 -7.60 18.56 -17.68
CA GLY A 64 -7.40 17.15 -17.94
C GLY A 64 -6.47 16.51 -16.89
N ARG A 65 -6.68 15.23 -16.64
CA ARG A 65 -5.84 14.46 -15.72
C ARG A 65 -5.76 13.00 -16.10
N GLN A 66 -4.64 12.39 -15.80
CA GLN A 66 -4.40 10.96 -15.90
C GLN A 66 -4.14 10.42 -14.50
N ILE A 67 -4.66 9.25 -14.20
CA ILE A 67 -4.53 8.62 -12.88
C ILE A 67 -4.01 7.20 -13.05
N GLY A 68 -3.08 6.80 -12.20
CA GLY A 68 -2.53 5.46 -12.19
C GLY A 68 -1.48 5.19 -13.27
N ARG A 69 -1.63 4.11 -14.02
CA ARG A 69 -0.63 3.65 -15.01
C ARG A 69 -0.34 4.67 -16.09
N ALA A 70 -1.37 5.33 -16.61
CA ALA A 70 -1.22 6.37 -17.63
C ALA A 70 -0.40 7.57 -17.11
N ALA A 71 -0.59 7.94 -15.85
CA ALA A 71 0.21 8.98 -15.22
C ALA A 71 1.68 8.55 -15.07
N LEU A 72 1.94 7.36 -14.54
CA LEU A 72 3.30 6.83 -14.36
C LEU A 72 4.07 6.71 -15.67
N ALA A 73 3.41 6.32 -16.75
CA ALA A 73 4.04 6.21 -18.08
C ALA A 73 4.67 7.52 -18.57
N SER A 74 4.19 8.65 -18.08
CA SER A 74 4.68 9.99 -18.46
C SER A 74 5.56 10.64 -17.39
N GLN A 75 5.85 9.98 -16.30
CA GLN A 75 6.58 10.55 -15.17
C GLN A 75 7.97 11.05 -15.55
N ALA A 76 8.70 10.30 -16.37
CA ALA A 76 10.06 10.66 -16.77
C ALA A 76 10.09 11.89 -17.71
N GLN A 77 9.05 12.10 -18.52
CA GLN A 77 8.95 13.21 -19.46
C GLN A 77 8.30 14.47 -18.85
N ASP A 78 7.46 14.27 -17.83
CA ASP A 78 6.68 15.36 -17.21
C ASP A 78 6.67 15.25 -15.68
N PRO A 79 7.83 15.27 -15.03
CA PRO A 79 7.94 14.99 -13.59
C PRO A 79 7.29 16.04 -12.71
N GLN A 80 7.26 17.32 -13.12
CA GLN A 80 6.67 18.39 -12.32
C GLN A 80 5.15 18.33 -12.22
N ASN A 81 4.49 17.75 -13.22
CA ASN A 81 3.04 17.63 -13.27
C ASN A 81 2.52 16.23 -12.98
N THR A 82 3.43 15.26 -12.76
CA THR A 82 3.11 13.88 -12.41
C THR A 82 3.42 13.66 -10.94
N LEU A 83 2.38 13.77 -10.11
CA LEU A 83 2.52 13.70 -8.66
C LEU A 83 2.42 12.27 -8.19
N VAL A 84 3.49 11.79 -7.55
CA VAL A 84 3.61 10.44 -6.99
C VAL A 84 3.97 10.51 -5.51
N SER A 85 3.64 9.46 -4.77
CA SER A 85 3.96 9.33 -3.33
C SER A 85 3.43 10.50 -2.47
N VAL A 86 2.32 11.09 -2.86
CA VAL A 86 1.74 12.27 -2.22
C VAL A 86 1.26 12.00 -0.79
N LYS A 87 0.99 10.74 -0.45
CA LYS A 87 0.66 10.33 0.92
C LYS A 87 1.69 10.82 1.95
N ARG A 88 2.96 10.96 1.54
CA ARG A 88 4.05 11.49 2.39
C ARG A 88 3.85 12.95 2.81
N PHE A 89 3.04 13.69 2.08
CA PHE A 89 2.78 15.11 2.28
C PHE A 89 1.44 15.40 2.97
N MET A 90 0.65 14.36 3.22
CA MET A 90 -0.66 14.48 3.86
C MET A 90 -0.52 15.05 5.27
N GLY A 91 -1.26 16.14 5.56
CA GLY A 91 -1.22 16.81 6.85
C GLY A 91 0.13 17.44 7.22
N ARG A 92 0.97 17.76 6.22
CA ARG A 92 2.33 18.29 6.42
C ARG A 92 2.50 19.67 5.80
N GLY A 93 3.36 20.49 6.42
CA GLY A 93 3.85 21.74 5.86
C GLY A 93 5.15 21.54 5.07
N VAL A 94 5.59 22.58 4.36
CA VAL A 94 6.83 22.53 3.57
C VAL A 94 8.06 22.23 4.43
N ALA A 95 8.09 22.72 5.67
CA ALA A 95 9.20 22.49 6.60
C ALA A 95 9.37 21.00 7.01
N ASP A 96 8.28 20.22 6.94
CA ASP A 96 8.28 18.81 7.34
C ASP A 96 8.85 17.89 6.26
N ILE A 97 9.09 18.40 5.03
CA ILE A 97 9.51 17.58 3.89
C ILE A 97 11.01 17.36 3.89
N ALA A 98 11.40 16.13 4.11
CA ALA A 98 12.80 15.71 3.99
C ALA A 98 13.23 15.68 2.51
N ASN A 99 14.48 16.14 2.24
CA ASN A 99 15.09 16.08 0.91
C ASN A 99 14.24 16.73 -0.21
N ARG A 100 13.47 17.78 0.11
CA ARG A 100 12.60 18.46 -0.86
C ARG A 100 13.34 18.91 -2.12
N ASP A 101 14.62 19.30 -1.99
CA ASP A 101 15.45 19.77 -3.10
C ASP A 101 15.78 18.66 -4.12
N LYS A 102 15.55 17.39 -3.75
CA LYS A 102 15.72 16.23 -4.64
C LYS A 102 14.42 15.83 -5.35
N LEU A 103 13.30 16.43 -4.95
CA LEU A 103 12.01 16.17 -5.57
C LEU A 103 11.78 17.11 -6.75
N PRO A 104 11.10 16.66 -7.81
CA PRO A 104 10.88 17.46 -8.99
C PRO A 104 9.77 18.51 -8.84
N TYR A 105 9.24 18.71 -7.61
CA TYR A 105 8.08 19.53 -7.35
C TYR A 105 8.44 20.93 -6.84
N GLU A 106 7.65 21.90 -7.23
CA GLU A 106 7.65 23.23 -6.63
C GLU A 106 6.61 23.26 -5.50
N PHE A 107 7.08 23.30 -4.26
CA PHE A 107 6.25 23.33 -3.07
C PHE A 107 5.87 24.76 -2.70
N ILE A 108 4.61 24.98 -2.36
CA ILE A 108 4.05 26.26 -1.93
C ILE A 108 3.70 26.14 -0.46
N ASP A 109 4.26 27.04 0.34
CA ASP A 109 3.97 27.09 1.77
C ASP A 109 2.60 27.75 2.01
N LYS A 110 1.72 26.98 2.67
CA LYS A 110 0.38 27.44 3.05
C LYS A 110 0.08 27.08 4.50
N PRO A 111 -0.77 27.86 5.17
CA PRO A 111 -1.20 27.53 6.52
C PRO A 111 -1.86 26.15 6.58
N GLY A 112 -1.38 25.30 7.48
CA GLY A 112 -1.93 23.98 7.75
C GLY A 112 -1.36 22.87 6.88
N MET A 113 -1.34 22.99 5.57
CA MET A 113 -0.80 21.96 4.65
C MET A 113 -0.21 22.63 3.40
N LEU A 114 0.93 22.11 2.95
CA LEU A 114 1.56 22.56 1.70
C LEU A 114 0.67 22.36 0.47
N ALA A 115 1.00 23.07 -0.61
CA ALA A 115 0.50 22.80 -1.95
C ALA A 115 1.67 22.57 -2.92
N ILE A 116 1.37 21.97 -4.06
CA ILE A 116 2.31 21.70 -5.14
C ILE A 116 1.86 22.46 -6.38
N GLN A 117 2.75 23.22 -7.01
CA GLN A 117 2.47 23.92 -8.25
C GLN A 117 2.46 22.94 -9.42
N THR A 118 1.38 22.94 -10.18
CA THR A 118 1.23 22.19 -11.43
C THR A 118 0.78 23.11 -12.55
N ARG A 119 0.76 22.61 -13.79
CA ARG A 119 0.20 23.36 -14.92
C ARG A 119 -1.30 23.63 -14.77
N ALA A 120 -2.02 22.82 -13.99
CA ALA A 120 -3.43 23.03 -13.66
C ALA A 120 -3.63 23.86 -12.38
N GLY A 121 -2.61 24.61 -11.95
CA GLY A 121 -2.62 25.39 -10.73
C GLY A 121 -2.08 24.65 -9.51
N GLU A 122 -2.30 25.23 -8.35
CA GLU A 122 -1.88 24.68 -7.08
C GLU A 122 -2.75 23.47 -6.70
N LYS A 123 -2.12 22.39 -6.26
CA LYS A 123 -2.80 21.18 -5.80
C LYS A 123 -2.32 20.78 -4.41
N SER A 124 -3.25 20.60 -3.50
CA SER A 124 -2.92 20.06 -2.17
C SER A 124 -2.76 18.54 -2.21
N PRO A 125 -2.05 17.93 -1.25
CA PRO A 125 -2.02 16.48 -1.12
C PRO A 125 -3.41 15.85 -0.95
N VAL A 126 -4.34 16.57 -0.33
CA VAL A 126 -5.76 16.16 -0.19
C VAL A 126 -6.45 16.06 -1.54
N GLU A 127 -6.30 17.08 -2.40
CA GLU A 127 -6.89 17.06 -3.75
C GLU A 127 -6.33 15.92 -4.61
N VAL A 128 -5.02 15.71 -4.56
CA VAL A 128 -4.37 14.62 -5.32
C VAL A 128 -4.83 13.25 -4.82
N SER A 129 -4.90 13.06 -3.51
CA SER A 129 -5.41 11.82 -2.92
C SER A 129 -6.88 11.59 -3.23
N ALA A 130 -7.68 12.65 -3.32
CA ALA A 130 -9.08 12.58 -3.71
C ALA A 130 -9.26 12.06 -5.14
N GLU A 131 -8.36 12.39 -6.07
CA GLU A 131 -8.41 11.86 -7.45
C GLU A 131 -8.22 10.34 -7.47
N ILE A 132 -7.30 9.83 -6.65
CA ILE A 132 -7.05 8.40 -6.52
C ILE A 132 -8.28 7.71 -5.89
N LEU A 133 -8.78 8.26 -4.80
CA LEU A 133 -9.96 7.74 -4.10
C LEU A 133 -11.22 7.75 -4.98
N ALA A 134 -11.44 8.81 -5.76
CA ALA A 134 -12.56 8.90 -6.70
C ALA A 134 -12.46 7.82 -7.79
N THR A 135 -11.26 7.55 -8.30
CA THR A 135 -11.03 6.48 -9.28
C THR A 135 -11.41 5.11 -8.71
N LEU A 136 -11.03 4.83 -7.46
CA LEU A 136 -11.39 3.58 -6.78
C LEU A 136 -12.88 3.49 -6.45
N ARG A 137 -13.50 4.62 -6.07
CA ARG A 137 -14.95 4.71 -5.87
C ARG A 137 -15.70 4.36 -7.15
N PHE A 138 -15.36 5.00 -8.27
CA PHE A 138 -16.00 4.72 -9.57
C PHE A 138 -15.82 3.28 -10.00
N ARG A 139 -14.64 2.69 -9.77
CA ARG A 139 -14.40 1.26 -10.04
C ARG A 139 -15.38 0.36 -9.28
N ALA A 140 -15.61 0.66 -8.00
CA ALA A 140 -16.57 -0.09 -7.19
C ALA A 140 -18.01 0.10 -7.67
N GLU A 141 -18.43 1.34 -7.93
CA GLU A 141 -19.77 1.66 -8.42
C GLU A 141 -20.05 1.02 -9.79
N ASP A 142 -19.08 1.05 -10.71
CA ASP A 142 -19.18 0.36 -12.00
C ASP A 142 -19.33 -1.16 -11.83
N THR A 143 -18.56 -1.74 -10.92
CA THR A 143 -18.60 -3.19 -10.68
C THR A 143 -19.98 -3.67 -10.22
N PHE A 144 -20.66 -2.86 -9.40
CA PHE A 144 -21.95 -3.21 -8.84
C PHE A 144 -23.13 -2.54 -9.53
N SER A 145 -22.90 -1.60 -10.44
CA SER A 145 -23.93 -0.77 -11.07
C SER A 145 -24.83 -0.08 -10.05
N ASP A 146 -24.26 0.35 -8.93
CA ASP A 146 -24.96 0.98 -7.81
C ASP A 146 -24.04 1.90 -7.03
N ASP A 147 -24.63 2.82 -6.28
CA ASP A 147 -23.91 3.79 -5.47
C ASP A 147 -23.21 3.15 -4.26
N LEU A 148 -22.05 3.67 -3.92
CA LEU A 148 -21.31 3.23 -2.76
C LEU A 148 -21.94 3.73 -1.46
N TYR A 149 -22.31 2.82 -0.56
CA TYR A 149 -22.81 3.15 0.78
C TYR A 149 -21.74 3.83 1.63
N GLY A 150 -20.52 3.32 1.60
CA GLY A 150 -19.38 3.86 2.32
C GLY A 150 -18.13 3.01 2.20
N ALA A 151 -17.07 3.50 2.80
CA ALA A 151 -15.78 2.82 2.79
C ALA A 151 -15.09 2.85 4.16
N VAL A 152 -14.35 1.78 4.44
CA VAL A 152 -13.27 1.78 5.43
C VAL A 152 -11.98 2.09 4.68
N ILE A 153 -11.25 3.11 5.13
CA ILE A 153 -9.98 3.53 4.53
C ILE A 153 -8.86 3.27 5.53
N THR A 154 -7.75 2.74 5.05
CA THR A 154 -6.62 2.42 5.90
C THR A 154 -5.61 3.56 5.97
N VAL A 155 -4.98 3.69 7.13
CA VAL A 155 -3.91 4.65 7.39
C VAL A 155 -2.77 3.96 8.14
N PRO A 156 -1.52 4.42 8.00
CA PRO A 156 -0.43 3.94 8.84
C PRO A 156 -0.74 4.11 10.32
N ALA A 157 -0.30 3.17 11.16
CA ALA A 157 -0.54 3.23 12.59
C ALA A 157 0.08 4.47 13.27
N TYR A 158 1.16 5.00 12.69
CA TYR A 158 1.86 6.20 13.20
C TYR A 158 1.27 7.53 12.71
N PHE A 159 0.23 7.53 11.86
CA PHE A 159 -0.42 8.78 11.44
C PHE A 159 -0.95 9.55 12.64
N ASP A 160 -0.59 10.83 12.71
CA ASP A 160 -1.16 11.76 13.67
C ASP A 160 -2.56 12.24 13.26
N ASP A 161 -3.18 13.05 14.12
CA ASP A 161 -4.54 13.55 13.88
C ASP A 161 -4.65 14.40 12.62
N ALA A 162 -3.63 15.20 12.31
CA ALA A 162 -3.60 16.02 11.10
C ALA A 162 -3.59 15.16 9.82
N GLN A 163 -2.79 14.10 9.80
CA GLN A 163 -2.72 13.16 8.68
C GLN A 163 -4.01 12.34 8.53
N ARG A 164 -4.61 11.92 9.64
CA ARG A 164 -5.91 11.22 9.66
C ARG A 164 -7.03 12.13 9.18
N GLN A 165 -7.07 13.38 9.62
CA GLN A 165 -8.05 14.35 9.16
C GLN A 165 -7.89 14.64 7.67
N ALA A 166 -6.66 14.83 7.18
CA ALA A 166 -6.39 15.03 5.76
C ALA A 166 -6.88 13.84 4.90
N THR A 167 -6.75 12.61 5.40
CA THR A 167 -7.28 11.41 4.73
C THR A 167 -8.81 11.42 4.66
N LYS A 168 -9.49 11.82 5.73
CA LYS A 168 -10.95 11.99 5.74
C LYS A 168 -11.40 13.10 4.78
N ASP A 169 -10.68 14.21 4.74
CA ASP A 169 -10.99 15.34 3.86
C ASP A 169 -10.85 14.92 2.38
N ALA A 170 -9.81 14.14 2.05
CA ALA A 170 -9.64 13.60 0.71
C ALA A 170 -10.79 12.66 0.31
N ALA A 171 -11.25 11.81 1.22
CA ALA A 171 -12.37 10.92 0.99
C ALA A 171 -13.69 11.71 0.80
N GLN A 172 -13.92 12.72 1.61
CA GLN A 172 -15.07 13.60 1.47
C GLN A 172 -15.06 14.33 0.13
N LEU A 173 -13.91 14.85 -0.29
CA LEU A 173 -13.75 15.50 -1.59
C LEU A 173 -13.98 14.52 -2.76
N ALA A 174 -13.65 13.24 -2.59
CA ALA A 174 -13.93 12.18 -3.54
C ALA A 174 -15.39 11.69 -3.51
N GLY A 175 -16.22 12.22 -2.63
CA GLY A 175 -17.63 11.82 -2.47
C GLY A 175 -17.82 10.47 -1.76
N ILE A 176 -16.87 10.07 -0.91
CA ILE A 176 -16.90 8.81 -0.16
C ILE A 176 -17.39 9.08 1.27
N ASN A 177 -18.41 8.36 1.70
CA ASN A 177 -18.79 8.28 3.10
C ASN A 177 -17.81 7.37 3.85
N VAL A 178 -17.01 7.95 4.73
CA VAL A 178 -16.03 7.19 5.54
C VAL A 178 -16.73 6.54 6.72
N LEU A 179 -16.85 5.22 6.68
CA LEU A 179 -17.43 4.44 7.78
C LEU A 179 -16.45 4.40 8.97
N ARG A 180 -15.19 4.22 8.67
CA ARG A 180 -14.08 4.22 9.66
C ARG A 180 -12.73 4.39 8.96
N LEU A 181 -11.75 4.99 9.67
CA LEU A 181 -10.34 4.80 9.39
C LEU A 181 -9.82 3.67 10.29
N ILE A 182 -9.07 2.73 9.73
CA ILE A 182 -8.39 1.69 10.49
C ILE A 182 -6.90 1.71 10.18
N ASN A 183 -6.08 1.25 11.12
CA ASN A 183 -4.65 1.15 10.91
C ASN A 183 -4.32 0.04 9.90
N GLU A 184 -3.39 0.28 9.01
CA GLU A 184 -2.94 -0.68 7.99
C GLU A 184 -2.55 -2.04 8.60
N PRO A 185 -1.74 -2.11 9.68
CA PRO A 185 -1.41 -3.39 10.28
C PRO A 185 -2.61 -4.11 10.89
N THR A 186 -3.58 -3.37 11.44
CA THR A 186 -4.83 -3.95 11.95
C THR A 186 -5.65 -4.57 10.81
N ALA A 187 -5.78 -3.88 9.68
CA ALA A 187 -6.45 -4.42 8.50
C ALA A 187 -5.78 -5.71 8.01
N ALA A 188 -4.46 -5.73 7.93
CA ALA A 188 -3.71 -6.92 7.54
C ALA A 188 -3.97 -8.11 8.49
N ALA A 189 -4.01 -7.87 9.79
CA ALA A 189 -4.34 -8.89 10.79
C ALA A 189 -5.77 -9.42 10.64
N ILE A 190 -6.73 -8.55 10.37
CA ILE A 190 -8.14 -8.93 10.11
C ILE A 190 -8.25 -9.81 8.85
N ALA A 191 -7.51 -9.49 7.79
CA ALA A 191 -7.52 -10.30 6.56
C ALA A 191 -7.12 -11.76 6.80
N TYR A 192 -6.23 -12.00 7.76
CA TYR A 192 -5.83 -13.34 8.19
C TYR A 192 -6.74 -13.95 9.26
N GLY A 193 -7.81 -13.29 9.64
CA GLY A 193 -8.75 -13.76 10.67
C GLY A 193 -8.16 -13.78 12.08
N LEU A 194 -7.12 -12.99 12.35
CA LEU A 194 -6.47 -12.96 13.66
C LEU A 194 -7.34 -12.34 14.75
N ASP A 195 -8.33 -11.53 14.40
CA ASP A 195 -9.36 -11.03 15.32
C ASP A 195 -10.21 -12.15 15.95
N GLN A 196 -10.30 -13.31 15.26
CA GLN A 196 -10.97 -14.51 15.74
C GLN A 196 -9.99 -15.53 16.36
N ALA A 197 -8.68 -15.22 16.37
CA ALA A 197 -7.64 -16.09 16.89
C ALA A 197 -7.53 -15.99 18.42
N SER A 198 -6.61 -16.78 18.99
CA SER A 198 -6.25 -16.68 20.40
C SER A 198 -5.62 -15.33 20.71
N GLU A 199 -5.96 -14.78 21.87
CA GLU A 199 -5.31 -13.57 22.39
C GLU A 199 -3.79 -13.69 22.39
N GLY A 200 -3.09 -12.61 22.10
CA GLY A 200 -1.65 -12.61 22.06
C GLY A 200 -1.05 -11.43 21.32
N VAL A 201 0.20 -11.54 20.96
CA VAL A 201 0.96 -10.50 20.28
C VAL A 201 1.36 -10.95 18.89
N TYR A 202 1.12 -10.08 17.92
CA TYR A 202 1.38 -10.32 16.50
C TYR A 202 2.24 -9.19 15.93
N ALA A 203 3.13 -9.54 15.01
CA ALA A 203 3.89 -8.56 14.25
C ALA A 203 3.30 -8.42 12.84
N VAL A 204 3.36 -7.23 12.28
CA VAL A 204 3.06 -6.96 10.87
C VAL A 204 4.29 -6.34 10.24
N TYR A 205 4.87 -7.05 9.29
CA TYR A 205 6.07 -6.67 8.56
C TYR A 205 5.65 -6.24 7.16
N ASP A 206 5.71 -4.94 6.89
CA ASP A 206 5.26 -4.32 5.64
C ASP A 206 6.45 -3.76 4.86
N LEU A 207 6.88 -4.47 3.82
CA LEU A 207 7.93 -4.05 2.92
C LEU A 207 7.35 -3.79 1.53
N GLY A 208 7.05 -2.52 1.27
CA GLY A 208 6.55 -2.04 -0.01
C GLY A 208 7.65 -1.68 -1.00
N GLY A 209 7.28 -0.93 -2.04
CA GLY A 209 8.24 -0.46 -3.04
C GLY A 209 9.23 0.58 -2.53
N GLY A 210 8.77 1.50 -1.70
CA GLY A 210 9.58 2.64 -1.24
C GLY A 210 9.70 2.82 0.26
N THR A 211 8.92 2.09 1.06
CA THR A 211 8.90 2.20 2.51
C THR A 211 8.88 0.84 3.18
N PHE A 212 9.41 0.80 4.39
CA PHE A 212 9.32 -0.33 5.30
C PHE A 212 8.66 0.10 6.60
N ASP A 213 7.62 -0.63 7.01
CA ASP A 213 6.91 -0.43 8.27
C ASP A 213 6.83 -1.73 9.05
N ILE A 214 7.07 -1.64 10.35
CA ILE A 214 6.91 -2.75 11.29
C ILE A 214 6.02 -2.30 12.43
N SER A 215 5.01 -3.09 12.75
CA SER A 215 4.09 -2.85 13.85
C SER A 215 3.95 -4.10 14.72
N VAL A 216 3.81 -3.90 16.01
CA VAL A 216 3.51 -4.96 16.96
C VAL A 216 2.15 -4.70 17.58
N LEU A 217 1.26 -5.66 17.46
CA LEU A 217 -0.13 -5.58 17.87
C LEU A 217 -0.39 -6.57 19.03
N ARG A 218 -1.16 -6.12 20.02
CA ARG A 218 -1.76 -7.01 21.03
C ARG A 218 -3.22 -7.21 20.71
N LEU A 219 -3.63 -8.46 20.62
CA LEU A 219 -5.03 -8.85 20.51
C LEU A 219 -5.57 -9.21 21.89
N THR A 220 -6.61 -8.51 22.32
CA THR A 220 -7.35 -8.81 23.55
C THR A 220 -8.84 -8.69 23.27
N ARG A 221 -9.60 -9.76 23.45
CA ARG A 221 -11.06 -9.82 23.26
C ARG A 221 -11.51 -9.25 21.89
N GLY A 222 -10.83 -9.65 20.83
CA GLY A 222 -11.15 -9.20 19.46
C GLY A 222 -10.71 -7.77 19.12
N VAL A 223 -10.05 -7.06 20.03
CA VAL A 223 -9.55 -5.70 19.83
C VAL A 223 -8.03 -5.70 19.66
N PHE A 224 -7.55 -5.05 18.62
CA PHE A 224 -6.12 -4.85 18.38
C PHE A 224 -5.64 -3.52 18.99
N GLU A 225 -4.62 -3.60 19.81
CA GLU A 225 -3.87 -2.45 20.33
C GLU A 225 -2.49 -2.41 19.68
N VAL A 226 -2.09 -1.26 19.13
CA VAL A 226 -0.75 -1.05 18.60
C VAL A 226 0.21 -0.77 19.76
N LEU A 227 1.13 -1.69 20.03
CA LEU A 227 2.09 -1.57 21.12
C LEU A 227 3.30 -0.71 20.76
N ALA A 228 3.80 -0.88 19.54
CA ALA A 228 4.92 -0.12 19.00
C ALA A 228 4.92 -0.18 17.48
N THR A 229 5.50 0.84 16.87
CA THR A 229 5.73 0.94 15.43
C THR A 229 7.15 1.41 15.16
N GLY A 230 7.66 1.06 14.00
CA GLY A 230 8.94 1.51 13.51
C GLY A 230 9.04 1.28 12.01
N GLY A 231 10.20 1.49 11.45
CA GLY A 231 10.42 1.27 10.04
C GLY A 231 11.48 2.22 9.47
N ASP A 232 11.48 2.31 8.16
CA ASP A 232 12.38 3.16 7.38
C ASP A 232 11.62 3.69 6.16
N SER A 233 11.33 4.98 6.16
CA SER A 233 10.57 5.65 5.09
C SER A 233 11.36 5.81 3.78
N ALA A 234 12.62 5.42 3.76
CA ALA A 234 13.52 5.48 2.62
C ALA A 234 14.11 4.10 2.28
N LEU A 235 13.39 3.04 2.60
CA LEU A 235 13.80 1.66 2.33
C LEU A 235 12.61 0.87 1.80
N GLY A 236 12.76 0.29 0.61
CA GLY A 236 11.74 -0.55 -0.02
C GLY A 236 12.32 -1.34 -1.18
N GLY A 237 11.45 -2.00 -1.93
CA GLY A 237 11.82 -2.82 -3.09
C GLY A 237 12.62 -2.08 -4.16
N ASP A 238 12.39 -0.78 -4.30
CA ASP A 238 13.14 0.06 -5.24
C ASP A 238 14.64 0.17 -4.88
N ASP A 239 14.99 0.05 -3.60
CA ASP A 239 16.40 0.02 -3.16
C ASP A 239 17.06 -1.32 -3.50
N TYR A 240 16.29 -2.41 -3.45
CA TYR A 240 16.75 -3.72 -3.94
C TYR A 240 16.98 -3.69 -5.45
N ASP A 241 16.13 -3.03 -6.22
CA ASP A 241 16.33 -2.84 -7.66
C ASP A 241 17.61 -2.06 -7.94
N ARG A 242 17.86 -0.97 -7.22
CA ARG A 242 19.10 -0.17 -7.36
C ARG A 242 20.33 -0.97 -6.99
N ALA A 243 20.29 -1.73 -5.90
CA ALA A 243 21.41 -2.60 -5.50
C ALA A 243 21.72 -3.64 -6.57
N LEU A 244 20.71 -4.20 -7.24
CA LEU A 244 20.91 -5.12 -8.35
C LEU A 244 21.52 -4.42 -9.56
N VAL A 245 21.09 -3.21 -9.89
CA VAL A 245 21.72 -2.39 -10.95
C VAL A 245 23.20 -2.17 -10.66
N ASP A 246 23.53 -1.73 -9.45
CA ASP A 246 24.91 -1.48 -9.04
C ASP A 246 25.76 -2.75 -9.15
N TRP A 247 25.22 -3.90 -8.75
CA TRP A 247 25.88 -5.17 -8.87
C TRP A 247 26.11 -5.58 -10.33
N VAL A 248 25.10 -5.43 -11.20
CA VAL A 248 25.24 -5.73 -12.64
C VAL A 248 26.26 -4.81 -13.29
N GLN A 249 26.28 -3.52 -12.94
CA GLN A 249 27.28 -2.58 -13.45
C GLN A 249 28.69 -2.95 -13.03
N ALA A 250 28.88 -3.54 -11.85
CA ALA A 250 30.19 -4.04 -11.41
C ALA A 250 30.64 -5.32 -12.16
N GLN A 251 29.68 -6.09 -12.69
CA GLN A 251 29.96 -7.34 -13.44
C GLN A 251 30.05 -7.14 -14.95
N THR A 252 29.54 -6.04 -15.47
CA THR A 252 29.39 -5.79 -16.91
C THR A 252 29.80 -4.37 -17.29
N ASP A 253 29.91 -4.09 -18.57
CA ASP A 253 30.13 -2.72 -19.10
C ASP A 253 28.81 -1.95 -19.27
N CYS A 254 27.89 -2.09 -18.30
CA CYS A 254 26.60 -1.41 -18.30
C CYS A 254 26.77 0.08 -17.98
N LYS A 255 26.71 0.94 -19.00
CA LYS A 255 26.81 2.39 -18.86
C LYS A 255 25.46 3.05 -19.07
N LEU A 256 25.11 3.94 -18.14
CA LEU A 256 23.86 4.71 -18.17
C LEU A 256 24.13 6.12 -18.68
N ASN A 257 24.01 6.32 -19.97
CA ASN A 257 24.39 7.57 -20.64
C ASN A 257 23.21 8.57 -20.71
N THR A 258 21.98 8.10 -20.63
CA THR A 258 20.78 8.91 -20.78
C THR A 258 19.81 8.74 -19.60
N PRO A 259 18.89 9.68 -19.38
CA PRO A 259 17.79 9.48 -18.42
C PRO A 259 16.93 8.26 -18.73
N ALA A 260 16.73 7.95 -20.00
CA ALA A 260 16.00 6.74 -20.45
C ALA A 260 16.73 5.46 -20.05
N ASP A 261 18.06 5.43 -20.17
CA ASP A 261 18.88 4.30 -19.72
C ASP A 261 18.69 4.03 -18.21
N LYS A 262 18.67 5.10 -17.39
CA LYS A 262 18.46 5.00 -15.95
C LYS A 262 17.09 4.43 -15.59
N SER A 263 16.06 4.79 -16.34
CA SER A 263 14.72 4.26 -16.15
C SER A 263 14.63 2.80 -16.60
N ASN A 264 15.12 2.49 -17.77
CA ASN A 264 15.03 1.15 -18.38
C ASN A 264 15.81 0.10 -17.57
N VAL A 265 16.97 0.48 -17.01
CA VAL A 265 17.75 -0.44 -16.18
C VAL A 265 17.04 -0.80 -14.88
N LEU A 266 16.29 0.12 -14.28
CA LEU A 266 15.51 -0.14 -13.08
C LEU A 266 14.32 -1.07 -13.37
N VAL A 267 13.66 -0.90 -14.53
CA VAL A 267 12.60 -1.81 -14.97
C VAL A 267 13.14 -3.23 -15.17
N ALA A 268 14.30 -3.36 -15.82
CA ALA A 268 14.95 -4.65 -15.99
C ALA A 268 15.39 -5.29 -14.67
N ALA A 269 15.90 -4.49 -13.74
CA ALA A 269 16.29 -4.95 -12.41
C ALA A 269 15.08 -5.46 -11.62
N ARG A 270 13.96 -4.75 -11.66
CA ARG A 270 12.72 -5.18 -11.03
C ARG A 270 12.25 -6.52 -11.60
N ALA A 271 12.21 -6.66 -12.91
CA ALA A 271 11.81 -7.90 -13.56
C ALA A 271 12.72 -9.08 -13.17
N CYS A 272 14.03 -8.86 -13.13
CA CYS A 272 15.01 -9.84 -12.69
C CYS A 272 14.83 -10.22 -11.21
N LYS A 273 14.68 -9.25 -10.33
CA LYS A 273 14.37 -9.47 -8.90
C LYS A 273 13.11 -10.30 -8.70
N GLU A 274 12.03 -9.98 -9.38
CA GLU A 274 10.77 -10.70 -9.27
C GLU A 274 10.90 -12.14 -9.78
N ALA A 275 11.62 -12.36 -10.88
CA ALA A 275 11.91 -13.70 -11.40
C ALA A 275 12.74 -14.55 -10.40
N LEU A 276 13.67 -13.94 -9.68
CA LEU A 276 14.49 -14.61 -8.66
C LEU A 276 13.70 -15.03 -7.42
N SER A 277 12.50 -14.55 -7.22
CA SER A 277 11.61 -15.02 -6.15
C SER A 277 11.06 -16.43 -6.44
N GLY A 278 10.92 -16.79 -7.73
CA GLY A 278 10.41 -18.09 -8.15
C GLY A 278 11.47 -19.04 -8.72
N ALA A 279 12.70 -18.57 -8.96
CA ALA A 279 13.77 -19.34 -9.59
C ALA A 279 15.14 -19.08 -8.96
N GLU A 280 16.04 -20.04 -9.03
CA GLU A 280 17.41 -19.91 -8.53
C GLU A 280 18.28 -19.01 -9.40
N THR A 281 17.91 -18.82 -10.67
CA THR A 281 18.59 -17.98 -11.65
C THR A 281 17.59 -17.17 -12.45
N ALA A 282 17.98 -15.94 -12.84
CA ALA A 282 17.22 -15.12 -13.76
C ALA A 282 18.17 -14.34 -14.68
N THR A 283 17.66 -13.88 -15.81
CA THR A 283 18.44 -13.06 -16.73
C THR A 283 18.09 -11.58 -16.55
N PHE A 284 19.11 -10.78 -16.23
CA PHE A 284 19.01 -9.34 -16.37
C PHE A 284 19.22 -8.96 -17.83
N GLU A 285 18.25 -8.36 -18.47
CA GLU A 285 18.30 -8.01 -19.88
C GLU A 285 17.69 -6.64 -20.13
N VAL A 286 18.44 -5.76 -20.79
CA VAL A 286 17.98 -4.41 -21.12
C VAL A 286 18.68 -3.90 -22.38
N VAL A 287 17.96 -3.10 -23.18
CA VAL A 287 18.53 -2.36 -24.31
C VAL A 287 18.73 -0.92 -23.87
N LEU A 288 19.98 -0.46 -23.91
CA LEU A 288 20.41 0.88 -23.56
C LEU A 288 20.93 1.63 -24.78
N SER A 289 21.14 2.92 -24.66
CA SER A 289 21.72 3.76 -25.74
C SER A 289 23.10 3.28 -26.21
N GLY A 290 23.87 2.64 -25.31
CA GLY A 290 25.18 2.05 -25.61
C GLY A 290 25.14 0.61 -26.12
N GLY A 291 23.97 -0.01 -26.23
CA GLY A 291 23.80 -1.40 -26.68
C GLY A 291 23.03 -2.26 -25.68
N ALA A 292 22.83 -3.52 -26.05
CA ALA A 292 22.13 -4.48 -25.19
C ALA A 292 23.07 -5.00 -24.09
N VAL A 293 22.53 -5.09 -22.86
CA VAL A 293 23.20 -5.71 -21.72
C VAL A 293 22.41 -6.96 -21.33
N ARG A 294 23.08 -8.08 -21.22
CA ARG A 294 22.49 -9.35 -20.77
C ARG A 294 23.44 -10.03 -19.80
N HIS A 295 22.92 -10.37 -18.62
CA HIS A 295 23.72 -11.02 -17.59
C HIS A 295 22.84 -11.98 -16.78
N THR A 296 23.35 -13.18 -16.52
CA THR A 296 22.67 -14.15 -15.65
C THR A 296 22.98 -13.85 -14.20
N VAL A 297 21.95 -13.75 -13.39
CA VAL A 297 22.04 -13.48 -11.95
C VAL A 297 21.51 -14.69 -11.21
N THR A 298 22.24 -15.17 -10.22
CA THR A 298 21.74 -16.19 -9.27
C THR A 298 21.03 -15.53 -8.09
N ARG A 299 20.10 -16.24 -7.49
CA ARG A 299 19.44 -15.78 -6.25
C ARG A 299 20.48 -15.51 -5.16
N ALA A 300 21.48 -16.38 -5.00
CA ALA A 300 22.53 -16.20 -4.01
C ALA A 300 23.33 -14.90 -4.23
N GLU A 301 23.66 -14.55 -5.46
CA GLU A 301 24.34 -13.31 -5.81
C GLU A 301 23.47 -12.09 -5.50
N PHE A 302 22.18 -12.14 -5.85
CA PHE A 302 21.23 -11.09 -5.52
C PHE A 302 21.05 -10.91 -4.01
N GLU A 303 20.91 -11.99 -3.27
CA GLU A 303 20.77 -11.97 -1.82
C GLU A 303 22.02 -11.40 -1.13
N ALA A 304 23.22 -11.74 -1.62
CA ALA A 304 24.46 -11.16 -1.12
C ALA A 304 24.55 -9.65 -1.41
N ALA A 305 24.14 -9.20 -2.60
CA ALA A 305 24.15 -7.79 -2.98
C ALA A 305 23.14 -6.95 -2.20
N THR A 306 22.07 -7.55 -1.67
CA THR A 306 20.98 -6.87 -0.96
C THR A 306 20.94 -7.17 0.54
N ALA A 307 21.86 -7.95 1.06
CA ALA A 307 21.88 -8.39 2.46
C ALA A 307 21.85 -7.21 3.45
N ALA A 308 22.56 -6.12 3.17
CA ALA A 308 22.58 -4.93 4.02
C ALA A 308 21.21 -4.27 4.12
N LEU A 309 20.42 -4.25 3.05
CA LEU A 309 19.06 -3.71 3.04
C LEU A 309 18.14 -4.56 3.92
N THR A 310 18.19 -5.87 3.78
CA THR A 310 17.41 -6.80 4.61
C THR A 310 17.78 -6.65 6.09
N GLN A 311 19.07 -6.54 6.43
CA GLN A 311 19.53 -6.33 7.80
C GLN A 311 19.01 -5.01 8.41
N ARG A 312 18.87 -3.95 7.61
CA ARG A 312 18.26 -2.70 8.08
C ARG A 312 16.80 -2.92 8.53
N THR A 313 16.02 -3.71 7.79
CA THR A 313 14.65 -4.04 8.19
C THR A 313 14.64 -4.83 9.50
N LEU A 314 15.49 -5.84 9.64
CA LEU A 314 15.58 -6.66 10.84
C LEU A 314 16.04 -5.86 12.07
N SER A 315 16.92 -4.86 11.88
CA SER A 315 17.32 -3.95 12.94
C SER A 315 16.15 -3.11 13.44
N ALA A 316 15.29 -2.64 12.54
CA ALA A 316 14.06 -1.94 12.91
C ALA A 316 13.09 -2.86 13.67
N VAL A 317 12.95 -4.12 13.27
CA VAL A 317 12.13 -5.11 14.00
C VAL A 317 12.64 -5.29 15.42
N ARG A 318 13.97 -5.48 15.61
CA ARG A 318 14.57 -5.61 16.93
C ARG A 318 14.33 -4.37 17.81
N LYS A 319 14.40 -3.18 17.21
CA LYS A 319 14.13 -1.92 17.91
C LYS A 319 12.69 -1.87 18.40
N VAL A 320 11.73 -2.18 17.54
CA VAL A 320 10.31 -2.16 17.87
C VAL A 320 9.98 -3.15 18.99
N LEU A 321 10.56 -4.35 18.97
CA LEU A 321 10.41 -5.30 20.07
C LEU A 321 10.94 -4.75 21.40
N ARG A 322 12.09 -4.11 21.39
CA ARG A 322 12.64 -3.45 22.60
C ARG A 322 11.74 -2.33 23.10
N ASP A 323 11.25 -1.48 22.20
CA ASP A 323 10.36 -0.36 22.53
C ASP A 323 9.04 -0.87 23.16
N ALA A 324 8.54 -2.00 22.67
CA ALA A 324 7.37 -2.69 23.22
C ALA A 324 7.69 -3.53 24.47
N LYS A 325 8.96 -3.63 24.88
CA LYS A 325 9.43 -4.48 25.98
C LYS A 325 9.08 -5.97 25.80
N LEU A 326 9.19 -6.45 24.57
CA LEU A 326 8.88 -7.80 24.17
C LEU A 326 10.12 -8.54 23.69
N SER A 327 10.10 -9.86 23.86
CA SER A 327 11.04 -10.81 23.24
C SER A 327 10.41 -11.47 22.01
N LYS A 328 11.23 -12.14 21.20
CA LYS A 328 10.70 -12.93 20.08
C LYS A 328 9.75 -14.04 20.53
N ALA A 329 9.91 -14.57 21.74
CA ALA A 329 9.04 -15.61 22.29
C ALA A 329 7.61 -15.13 22.56
N ASP A 330 7.40 -13.81 22.69
CA ASP A 330 6.08 -13.21 22.89
C ASP A 330 5.28 -13.11 21.58
N ILE A 331 5.94 -13.20 20.43
CA ILE A 331 5.32 -13.05 19.12
C ILE A 331 4.71 -14.37 18.68
N GLN A 332 3.40 -14.41 18.53
CA GLN A 332 2.66 -15.62 18.12
C GLN A 332 2.57 -15.79 16.59
N GLY A 333 2.68 -14.73 15.85
CA GLY A 333 2.65 -14.76 14.40
C GLY A 333 3.13 -13.45 13.79
N VAL A 334 3.60 -13.52 12.55
CA VAL A 334 4.01 -12.36 11.76
C VAL A 334 3.29 -12.37 10.42
N VAL A 335 2.61 -11.27 10.11
CA VAL A 335 1.92 -11.06 8.85
C VAL A 335 2.87 -10.35 7.89
N MET A 336 3.02 -10.90 6.67
CA MET A 336 3.86 -10.33 5.62
C MET A 336 3.00 -9.49 4.68
N VAL A 337 3.33 -8.22 4.56
CA VAL A 337 2.62 -7.22 3.75
C VAL A 337 3.60 -6.57 2.77
N GLY A 338 3.10 -6.22 1.59
CA GLY A 338 3.87 -5.60 0.52
C GLY A 338 4.55 -6.60 -0.42
N GLY A 339 4.61 -6.26 -1.70
CA GLY A 339 5.11 -7.16 -2.75
C GLY A 339 6.56 -7.59 -2.55
N SER A 340 7.38 -6.76 -1.90
CA SER A 340 8.80 -7.07 -1.62
C SER A 340 8.97 -8.18 -0.58
N THR A 341 7.94 -8.53 0.19
CA THR A 341 7.97 -9.69 1.10
C THR A 341 7.89 -11.03 0.37
N ARG A 342 7.68 -11.05 -0.94
CA ARG A 342 7.80 -12.26 -1.76
C ARG A 342 9.24 -12.76 -1.89
N MET A 343 10.23 -11.92 -1.64
CA MET A 343 11.63 -12.32 -1.70
C MET A 343 11.93 -13.41 -0.67
N PRO A 344 12.44 -14.60 -1.08
CA PRO A 344 12.66 -15.73 -0.17
C PRO A 344 13.56 -15.39 1.02
N GLN A 345 14.61 -14.61 0.81
CA GLN A 345 15.53 -14.21 1.88
C GLN A 345 14.84 -13.37 2.96
N VAL A 346 13.92 -12.49 2.58
CA VAL A 346 13.14 -11.68 3.53
C VAL A 346 12.29 -12.59 4.40
N GLN A 347 11.56 -13.54 3.80
CA GLN A 347 10.73 -14.50 4.54
C GLN A 347 11.57 -15.36 5.49
N HIS A 348 12.69 -15.87 5.00
CA HIS A 348 13.61 -16.68 5.80
C HIS A 348 14.16 -15.92 6.99
N ASP A 349 14.69 -14.72 6.77
CA ASP A 349 15.34 -13.91 7.81
C ASP A 349 14.34 -13.42 8.87
N VAL A 350 13.11 -13.10 8.46
CA VAL A 350 12.04 -12.75 9.40
C VAL A 350 11.62 -13.95 10.24
N ALA A 351 11.48 -15.14 9.64
CA ALA A 351 11.17 -16.38 10.35
C ALA A 351 12.25 -16.73 11.38
N ASP A 352 13.51 -16.61 11.01
CA ASP A 352 14.65 -16.85 11.90
C ASP A 352 14.68 -15.85 13.06
N LEU A 353 14.45 -14.58 12.78
CA LEU A 353 14.48 -13.55 13.81
C LEU A 353 13.36 -13.72 14.85
N LEU A 354 12.15 -14.00 14.39
CA LEU A 354 10.97 -14.06 15.25
C LEU A 354 10.66 -15.46 15.76
N GLY A 355 11.30 -16.49 15.19
CA GLY A 355 11.12 -17.88 15.61
C GLY A 355 9.73 -18.46 15.29
N CYS A 356 9.03 -17.89 14.32
CA CYS A 356 7.73 -18.36 13.84
C CYS A 356 7.64 -18.27 12.32
N ALA A 357 6.83 -19.14 11.71
CA ALA A 357 6.58 -19.12 10.28
C ALA A 357 5.76 -17.88 9.90
N PRO A 358 6.18 -17.10 8.87
CA PRO A 358 5.41 -15.96 8.41
C PRO A 358 4.06 -16.37 7.81
N LEU A 359 3.03 -15.58 8.08
CA LEU A 359 1.74 -15.67 7.41
C LEU A 359 1.85 -14.94 6.05
N ASN A 360 1.86 -15.72 4.96
CA ASN A 360 2.09 -15.24 3.60
C ASN A 360 1.24 -15.94 2.54
N ASN A 361 0.17 -16.63 2.95
CA ASN A 361 -0.73 -17.34 2.04
C ASN A 361 -1.76 -16.43 1.34
N LEU A 362 -1.93 -15.20 1.79
CA LEU A 362 -2.67 -14.17 1.06
C LEU A 362 -1.72 -13.35 0.18
N ASN A 363 -2.27 -12.71 -0.85
CA ASN A 363 -1.49 -11.82 -1.71
C ASN A 363 -1.02 -10.60 -0.89
N PRO A 364 0.29 -10.41 -0.70
CA PRO A 364 0.83 -9.36 0.16
C PRO A 364 0.55 -7.93 -0.33
N ASP A 365 0.23 -7.75 -1.62
CA ASP A 365 -0.19 -6.44 -2.15
C ASP A 365 -1.65 -6.12 -1.85
N GLU A 366 -2.48 -7.13 -1.60
CA GLU A 366 -3.93 -7.01 -1.45
C GLU A 366 -4.40 -7.09 0.02
N VAL A 367 -3.58 -7.65 0.90
CA VAL A 367 -3.97 -8.05 2.25
C VAL A 367 -4.59 -6.92 3.07
N VAL A 368 -4.07 -5.69 2.97
CA VAL A 368 -4.59 -4.52 3.69
C VAL A 368 -5.98 -4.14 3.20
N ALA A 369 -6.18 -4.07 1.89
CA ALA A 369 -7.49 -3.78 1.30
C ALA A 369 -8.52 -4.87 1.63
N LEU A 370 -8.12 -6.15 1.61
CA LEU A 370 -8.97 -7.27 1.99
C LEU A 370 -9.46 -7.13 3.44
N GLY A 371 -8.58 -6.85 4.38
CA GLY A 371 -8.94 -6.65 5.78
C GLY A 371 -9.87 -5.45 5.98
N ALA A 372 -9.60 -4.35 5.29
CA ALA A 372 -10.47 -3.19 5.30
C ALA A 372 -11.89 -3.50 4.76
N SER A 373 -11.99 -4.34 3.73
CA SER A 373 -13.29 -4.74 3.16
C SER A 373 -14.12 -5.61 4.11
N ILE A 374 -13.47 -6.48 4.86
CA ILE A 374 -14.12 -7.29 5.91
C ILE A 374 -14.74 -6.37 6.97
N GLN A 375 -13.95 -5.40 7.45
CA GLN A 375 -14.44 -4.41 8.41
C GLN A 375 -15.57 -3.55 7.84
N ALA A 376 -15.47 -3.14 6.59
CA ALA A 376 -16.53 -2.35 5.92
C ALA A 376 -17.84 -3.13 5.82
N ASN A 377 -17.77 -4.40 5.48
CA ASN A 377 -18.94 -5.28 5.39
C ASN A 377 -19.65 -5.44 6.75
N GLN A 378 -18.88 -5.58 7.82
CA GLN A 378 -19.40 -5.64 9.20
C GLN A 378 -20.09 -4.33 9.59
N LEU A 379 -19.45 -3.18 9.35
CA LEU A 379 -20.00 -1.86 9.67
C LEU A 379 -21.24 -1.49 8.85
N ALA A 380 -21.37 -2.04 7.66
CA ALA A 380 -22.57 -1.85 6.83
C ALA A 380 -23.76 -2.73 7.28
N GLY A 381 -23.55 -3.66 8.20
CA GLY A 381 -24.58 -4.56 8.68
C GLY A 381 -24.93 -5.69 7.70
N ASN A 382 -24.01 -6.04 6.81
CA ASN A 382 -24.20 -7.10 5.81
C ASN A 382 -23.89 -8.51 6.34
N ASN A 383 -23.65 -8.70 7.64
CA ASN A 383 -23.38 -10.01 8.22
C ASN A 383 -24.60 -10.92 8.16
N PRO A 384 -24.47 -12.16 7.66
CA PRO A 384 -25.60 -13.10 7.56
C PRO A 384 -26.16 -13.53 8.92
N ASP A 385 -25.37 -13.40 10.00
CA ASP A 385 -25.72 -13.91 11.34
C ASP A 385 -26.28 -12.85 12.32
N GLY A 386 -26.54 -11.62 11.85
CA GLY A 386 -27.33 -10.62 12.62
C GLY A 386 -26.77 -10.16 13.96
N GLU A 387 -25.55 -10.55 14.34
CA GLU A 387 -24.91 -10.06 15.56
C GLU A 387 -24.16 -8.75 15.28
N LEU A 388 -24.80 -7.65 15.61
CA LEU A 388 -24.12 -6.37 15.86
C LEU A 388 -23.30 -6.55 17.13
N LEU A 389 -21.99 -6.76 16.98
CA LEU A 389 -21.07 -6.50 18.08
C LEU A 389 -20.99 -4.99 18.28
N LEU A 390 -21.66 -4.52 19.33
CA LEU A 390 -21.64 -3.16 19.82
C LEU A 390 -20.26 -2.77 20.35
#